data_99cb3a847b5e2ed45693d4b35cd01d92
#
_entry.id   99cb3a847b5e2ed45693d4b35cd01d92
#
_cell.length_a   1.000
_cell.length_b   1.000
_cell.length_c   1.000
_cell.angle_alpha   90.00
_cell.angle_beta   90.00
_cell.angle_gamma   90.00
#
_symmetry.space_group_name_H-M   'P 1'
#
loop_
_entity.id
_entity.type
_entity.pdbx_description
1 polymer ?
#
loop_
_entity_poly.entity_id
_entity_poly.type
_entity_poly.pdbx_seq_one_letter_code
_entity_poly.pdbx_strand_id
1 'polypeptide(L)'
;GDIGVCWRLARRLAARPGSAAIRLWVDDLASFARIAPEIRPDVAVQTVADVTIVRWNEGEAPTAAVQPADIVIEAFACSPPEHYIQNMSARQLWINLEYLSAEDWVESCHGLPSLQPNGLRKFFFFPGFTPATGGLIREPDLLTRRDAFQADPQARLTLLAELGVQPEWLERLAAGGAALVYVFCYPQAPLPALLEALGRQDRDALV
;
A
#
# COMPACT_ATOMS: atom_id res chain seq x y z
N GLY A 1 3.10 -4.36 -1.30
CA GLY A 1 2.06 -4.69 -2.28
C GLY A 1 0.82 -3.84 -2.09
N ASP A 2 -0.17 -4.09 -2.89
CA ASP A 2 -1.40 -3.30 -3.05
C ASP A 2 -2.16 -3.11 -1.75
N ILE A 3 -2.25 -4.16 -0.93
CA ILE A 3 -2.90 -4.07 0.39
C ILE A 3 -2.23 -3.04 1.31
N GLY A 4 -0.91 -2.84 1.21
CA GLY A 4 -0.21 -1.82 2.00
C GLY A 4 -0.65 -0.40 1.63
N VAL A 5 -0.86 -0.11 0.35
CA VAL A 5 -1.38 1.18 -0.12
C VAL A 5 -2.82 1.37 0.33
N CYS A 6 -3.67 0.35 0.14
CA CYS A 6 -5.08 0.37 0.54
C CYS A 6 -5.23 0.57 2.06
N TRP A 7 -4.41 -0.11 2.86
CA TRP A 7 -4.41 0.02 4.31
C TRP A 7 -4.01 1.42 4.78
N ARG A 8 -2.94 1.98 4.20
CA ARG A 8 -2.55 3.36 4.48
C ARG A 8 -3.66 4.35 4.14
N LEU A 9 -4.28 4.21 2.97
CA LEU A 9 -5.41 5.05 2.56
C LEU A 9 -6.58 4.92 3.53
N ALA A 10 -7.02 3.71 3.84
CA ALA A 10 -8.14 3.45 4.74
C ALA A 10 -7.92 4.09 6.12
N ARG A 11 -6.74 3.89 6.73
CA ARG A 11 -6.38 4.52 8.01
C ARG A 11 -6.36 6.05 7.94
N ARG A 12 -5.84 6.61 6.85
CA ARG A 12 -5.82 8.06 6.65
C ARG A 12 -7.23 8.65 6.52
N LEU A 13 -8.12 7.94 5.85
CA LEU A 13 -9.53 8.34 5.76
C LEU A 13 -10.23 8.21 7.12
N ALA A 14 -10.04 7.11 7.82
CA ALA A 14 -10.66 6.87 9.13
C ALA A 14 -10.20 7.90 10.19
N ALA A 15 -8.93 8.31 10.16
CA ALA A 15 -8.37 9.27 11.11
C ALA A 15 -8.82 10.73 10.88
N ARG A 16 -9.62 11.04 9.86
CA ARG A 16 -10.10 12.41 9.62
C ARG A 16 -11.26 12.73 10.57
N PRO A 17 -11.27 13.92 11.20
CA PRO A 17 -12.41 14.35 11.99
C PRO A 17 -13.71 14.34 11.17
N GLY A 18 -14.76 13.75 11.71
CA GLY A 18 -16.04 13.60 11.01
C GLY A 18 -16.01 12.62 9.83
N SER A 19 -15.05 11.69 9.82
CA SER A 19 -14.94 10.68 8.78
C SER A 19 -16.20 9.82 8.70
N ALA A 20 -16.54 9.42 7.46
CA ALA A 20 -17.50 8.35 7.22
C ALA A 20 -16.99 7.00 7.75
N ALA A 21 -17.86 6.02 7.88
CA ALA A 21 -17.47 4.64 8.17
C ALA A 21 -16.62 4.11 7.00
N ILE A 22 -15.40 3.67 7.32
CA ILE A 22 -14.47 3.12 6.33
C ILE A 22 -14.55 1.60 6.37
N ARG A 23 -14.72 1.00 5.19
CA ARG A 23 -14.75 -0.44 4.99
C ARG A 23 -13.69 -0.82 3.97
N LEU A 24 -12.82 -1.76 4.31
CA LEU A 24 -11.76 -2.29 3.47
C LEU A 24 -12.02 -3.76 3.17
N TRP A 25 -12.20 -4.09 1.90
CA TRP A 25 -12.36 -5.45 1.45
C TRP A 25 -11.02 -6.03 1.01
N VAL A 26 -10.71 -7.23 1.48
CA VAL A 26 -9.39 -7.88 1.29
C VAL A 26 -9.60 -9.36 1.01
N ASP A 27 -8.96 -9.86 -0.01
CA ASP A 27 -8.95 -11.27 -0.41
C ASP A 27 -7.98 -12.10 0.44
N ASP A 28 -6.75 -11.63 0.64
CA ASP A 28 -5.68 -12.32 1.37
C ASP A 28 -5.40 -11.66 2.74
N LEU A 29 -6.17 -12.07 3.76
CA LEU A 29 -5.95 -11.61 5.14
C LEU A 29 -4.64 -12.14 5.74
N ALA A 30 -4.10 -13.26 5.25
CA ALA A 30 -2.84 -13.80 5.76
C ALA A 30 -1.65 -12.92 5.33
N SER A 31 -1.61 -12.49 4.08
CA SER A 31 -0.64 -11.51 3.61
C SER A 31 -0.83 -10.14 4.29
N PHE A 32 -2.08 -9.75 4.54
CA PHE A 32 -2.37 -8.50 5.24
C PHE A 32 -1.86 -8.52 6.70
N ALA A 33 -2.02 -9.62 7.42
CA ALA A 33 -1.51 -9.76 8.79
C ALA A 33 0.02 -9.59 8.91
N ARG A 34 0.77 -9.83 7.84
CA ARG A 34 2.23 -9.57 7.83
C ARG A 34 2.56 -8.08 7.84
N ILE A 35 1.64 -7.24 7.37
CA ILE A 35 1.80 -5.77 7.32
C ILE A 35 1.17 -5.12 8.54
N ALA A 36 0.06 -5.68 9.01
CA ALA A 36 -0.71 -5.23 10.16
C ALA A 36 -0.97 -6.42 11.10
N PRO A 37 -0.08 -6.66 12.09
CA PRO A 37 -0.15 -7.84 12.97
C PRO A 37 -1.43 -7.96 13.80
N GLU A 38 -2.19 -6.87 13.92
CA GLU A 38 -3.49 -6.85 14.60
C GLU A 38 -4.59 -7.58 13.82
N ILE A 39 -4.36 -7.82 12.52
CA ILE A 39 -5.31 -8.52 11.64
C ILE A 39 -5.31 -10.00 11.96
N ARG A 40 -6.50 -10.55 12.17
CA ARG A 40 -6.72 -11.98 12.38
C ARG A 40 -7.17 -12.64 11.06
N PRO A 41 -6.35 -13.49 10.44
CA PRO A 41 -6.68 -14.10 9.13
C PRO A 41 -7.89 -15.02 9.14
N ASP A 42 -8.22 -15.56 10.31
CA ASP A 42 -9.36 -16.48 10.54
C ASP A 42 -10.70 -15.77 10.74
N VAL A 43 -10.68 -14.43 10.89
CA VAL A 43 -11.89 -13.62 11.16
C VAL A 43 -12.31 -12.88 9.89
N ALA A 44 -13.47 -13.27 9.36
CA ALA A 44 -13.98 -12.73 8.11
C ALA A 44 -14.38 -11.24 8.18
N VAL A 45 -14.85 -10.77 9.33
CA VAL A 45 -15.21 -9.37 9.58
C VAL A 45 -14.61 -8.92 10.89
N GLN A 46 -13.81 -7.86 10.87
CA GLN A 46 -13.13 -7.34 12.06
C GLN A 46 -12.93 -5.83 11.94
N THR A 47 -12.73 -5.13 13.05
CA THR A 47 -12.45 -3.70 13.07
C THR A 47 -11.08 -3.45 13.68
N VAL A 48 -10.22 -2.77 12.96
CA VAL A 48 -8.87 -2.37 13.39
C VAL A 48 -8.64 -0.92 13.00
N ALA A 49 -8.16 -0.08 13.92
CA ALA A 49 -7.89 1.34 13.70
C ALA A 49 -9.07 2.08 13.02
N ASP A 50 -10.29 1.88 13.53
CA ASP A 50 -11.55 2.45 13.03
C ASP A 50 -11.90 2.09 11.57
N VAL A 51 -11.25 1.07 11.01
CA VAL A 51 -11.55 0.51 9.69
C VAL A 51 -12.21 -0.85 9.86
N THR A 52 -13.39 -1.03 9.26
CA THR A 52 -14.03 -2.35 9.16
C THR A 52 -13.40 -3.12 8.02
N ILE A 53 -12.74 -4.21 8.32
CA ILE A 53 -12.10 -5.10 7.37
C ILE A 53 -13.01 -6.26 7.09
N VAL A 54 -13.23 -6.56 5.83
CA VAL A 54 -14.10 -7.63 5.36
C VAL A 54 -13.31 -8.53 4.43
N ARG A 55 -13.27 -9.84 4.75
CA ARG A 55 -12.69 -10.80 3.83
C ARG A 55 -13.57 -10.91 2.58
N TRP A 56 -12.93 -10.78 1.44
CA TRP A 56 -13.56 -10.94 0.14
C TRP A 56 -12.99 -12.16 -0.57
N ASN A 57 -13.86 -13.12 -0.91
CA ASN A 57 -13.47 -14.22 -1.78
C ASN A 57 -14.17 -14.01 -3.14
N GLU A 58 -13.42 -14.14 -4.22
CA GLU A 58 -13.98 -14.14 -5.56
C GLU A 58 -15.03 -15.26 -5.69
N GLY A 59 -16.25 -14.92 -6.10
CA GLY A 59 -17.35 -15.87 -6.26
C GLY A 59 -18.21 -16.12 -5.00
N GLU A 60 -17.82 -15.67 -3.81
CA GLU A 60 -18.68 -15.69 -2.64
C GLU A 60 -19.46 -14.38 -2.53
N ALA A 61 -20.79 -14.47 -2.53
CA ALA A 61 -21.60 -13.33 -2.08
C ALA A 61 -21.22 -13.04 -0.62
N PRO A 62 -20.89 -11.79 -0.24
CA PRO A 62 -20.74 -11.45 1.16
C PRO A 62 -21.98 -11.91 1.92
N THR A 63 -21.78 -12.50 3.10
CA THR A 63 -22.81 -13.12 3.94
C THR A 63 -23.96 -12.18 4.37
N ALA A 64 -23.88 -10.90 4.03
CA ALA A 64 -24.94 -9.92 4.16
C ALA A 64 -24.98 -9.08 2.88
N ALA A 65 -26.18 -8.74 2.41
CA ALA A 65 -26.40 -7.79 1.31
C ALA A 65 -25.78 -6.43 1.70
N VAL A 66 -24.50 -6.27 1.36
CA VAL A 66 -23.76 -5.05 1.70
C VAL A 66 -24.17 -3.97 0.73
N GLN A 67 -24.88 -2.97 1.22
CA GLN A 67 -25.26 -1.81 0.42
C GLN A 67 -24.00 -1.05 -0.04
N PRO A 68 -23.99 -0.57 -1.29
CA PRO A 68 -22.93 0.28 -1.79
C PRO A 68 -22.74 1.53 -0.91
N ALA A 69 -21.50 1.84 -0.61
CA ALA A 69 -21.14 3.07 0.09
C ALA A 69 -21.29 4.28 -0.85
N ASP A 70 -21.41 5.49 -0.29
CA ASP A 70 -21.49 6.73 -1.09
C ASP A 70 -20.25 6.93 -1.96
N ILE A 71 -19.09 6.48 -1.47
CA ILE A 71 -17.83 6.50 -2.19
C ILE A 71 -17.29 5.06 -2.26
N VAL A 72 -17.04 4.58 -3.47
CA VAL A 72 -16.47 3.26 -3.75
C VAL A 72 -15.12 3.46 -4.40
N ILE A 73 -14.07 2.95 -3.76
CA ILE A 73 -12.71 3.01 -4.27
C ILE A 73 -12.30 1.59 -4.66
N GLU A 74 -12.15 1.38 -5.95
CA GLU A 74 -11.55 0.20 -6.54
C GLU A 74 -10.05 0.45 -6.65
N ALA A 75 -9.24 -0.44 -6.09
CA ALA A 75 -7.80 -0.29 -6.13
C ALA A 75 -7.20 -1.12 -7.26
N PHE A 76 -6.42 -0.48 -8.13
CA PHE A 76 -5.60 -1.14 -9.16
C PHE A 76 -6.42 -2.03 -10.12
N ALA A 77 -7.59 -1.53 -10.53
CA ALA A 77 -8.55 -2.23 -11.39
C ALA A 77 -9.06 -3.57 -10.84
N CYS A 78 -9.03 -3.76 -9.52
CA CYS A 78 -9.62 -4.90 -8.84
C CYS A 78 -11.13 -4.69 -8.73
N SER A 79 -11.90 -5.04 -9.77
CA SER A 79 -13.35 -4.77 -9.85
C SER A 79 -14.11 -5.29 -8.62
N PRO A 80 -14.99 -4.49 -8.02
CA PRO A 80 -15.90 -4.98 -6.98
C PRO A 80 -16.75 -6.15 -7.49
N PRO A 81 -17.29 -7.01 -6.60
CA PRO A 81 -18.17 -8.09 -7.02
C PRO A 81 -19.35 -7.59 -7.85
N GLU A 82 -19.74 -8.36 -8.87
CA GLU A 82 -20.78 -7.94 -9.80
C GLU A 82 -22.10 -7.59 -9.10
N HIS A 83 -22.53 -8.39 -8.12
CA HIS A 83 -23.73 -8.11 -7.33
C HIS A 83 -23.66 -6.78 -6.55
N TYR A 84 -22.46 -6.34 -6.15
CA TYR A 84 -22.26 -5.03 -5.52
C TYR A 84 -22.41 -3.92 -6.54
N ILE A 85 -21.81 -4.08 -7.72
CA ILE A 85 -21.90 -3.12 -8.84
C ILE A 85 -23.36 -2.99 -9.31
N GLN A 86 -24.13 -4.09 -9.36
CA GLN A 86 -25.55 -4.10 -9.74
C GLN A 86 -26.43 -3.29 -8.77
N ASN A 87 -26.02 -3.19 -7.49
CA ASN A 87 -26.72 -2.39 -6.49
C ASN A 87 -26.23 -0.92 -6.44
N MET A 88 -25.22 -0.56 -7.22
CA MET A 88 -24.76 0.83 -7.35
C MET A 88 -25.70 1.64 -8.26
N SER A 89 -25.70 2.93 -8.03
CA SER A 89 -26.46 3.90 -8.84
C SER A 89 -25.58 5.13 -9.15
N ALA A 90 -26.07 6.05 -9.92
CA ALA A 90 -25.37 7.32 -10.21
C ALA A 90 -25.16 8.23 -8.98
N ARG A 91 -25.66 7.84 -7.80
CA ARG A 91 -25.42 8.56 -6.55
C ARG A 91 -24.06 8.26 -5.93
N GLN A 92 -23.51 7.07 -6.22
CA GLN A 92 -22.20 6.67 -5.72
C GLN A 92 -21.10 7.35 -6.54
N LEU A 93 -20.09 7.84 -5.85
CA LEU A 93 -18.82 8.22 -6.48
C LEU A 93 -17.94 6.96 -6.61
N TRP A 94 -17.72 6.48 -7.83
CA TRP A 94 -16.89 5.34 -8.10
C TRP A 94 -15.52 5.79 -8.62
N ILE A 95 -14.47 5.43 -7.90
CA ILE A 95 -13.07 5.81 -8.19
C ILE A 95 -12.26 4.55 -8.45
N ASN A 96 -11.48 4.54 -9.51
CA ASN A 96 -10.39 3.59 -9.70
C ASN A 96 -9.09 4.25 -9.28
N LEU A 97 -8.52 3.79 -8.16
CA LEU A 97 -7.22 4.20 -7.68
C LEU A 97 -6.15 3.43 -8.45
N GLU A 98 -5.37 4.16 -9.22
CA GLU A 98 -4.29 3.62 -10.02
C GLU A 98 -2.95 3.59 -9.25
N TYR A 99 -1.95 2.93 -9.83
CA TYR A 99 -0.60 2.92 -9.29
C TYR A 99 0.03 4.32 -9.33
N LEU A 100 0.93 4.57 -8.39
CA LEU A 100 1.79 5.75 -8.45
C LEU A 100 2.63 5.70 -9.72
N SER A 101 2.59 6.76 -10.50
CA SER A 101 3.37 6.89 -11.72
C SER A 101 3.99 8.27 -11.85
N ALA A 102 5.16 8.31 -12.50
CA ALA A 102 5.85 9.54 -12.92
C ALA A 102 5.78 9.73 -14.44
N GLU A 103 4.97 8.94 -15.15
CA GLU A 103 4.76 9.04 -16.57
C GLU A 103 3.94 10.29 -16.92
N ASP A 104 4.34 11.03 -17.92
CA ASP A 104 3.70 12.31 -18.32
C ASP A 104 2.22 12.14 -18.70
N TRP A 105 1.86 10.99 -19.30
CA TRP A 105 0.49 10.74 -19.75
C TRP A 105 -0.54 10.65 -18.61
N VAL A 106 -0.12 10.32 -17.38
CA VAL A 106 -1.05 10.19 -16.25
C VAL A 106 -1.76 11.51 -15.91
N GLU A 107 -1.12 12.65 -16.17
CA GLU A 107 -1.71 13.96 -15.97
C GLU A 107 -2.96 14.17 -16.82
N SER A 108 -2.94 13.68 -18.06
CA SER A 108 -4.06 13.77 -18.97
C SER A 108 -5.20 12.80 -18.67
N CYS A 109 -4.93 11.76 -17.88
CA CYS A 109 -5.89 10.71 -17.53
C CYS A 109 -6.51 10.89 -16.12
N HIS A 110 -5.83 11.64 -15.24
CA HIS A 110 -6.32 11.87 -13.88
C HIS A 110 -7.66 12.60 -13.88
N GLY A 111 -8.63 12.03 -13.16
CA GLY A 111 -9.99 12.59 -13.05
C GLY A 111 -10.89 12.30 -14.25
N LEU A 112 -10.41 11.64 -15.31
CA LEU A 112 -11.26 11.31 -16.44
C LEU A 112 -12.28 10.21 -16.07
N PRO A 113 -13.53 10.32 -16.58
CA PRO A 113 -14.54 9.30 -16.42
C PRO A 113 -14.33 8.14 -17.41
N SER A 114 -14.54 6.92 -16.94
CA SER A 114 -14.74 5.72 -17.74
C SER A 114 -16.20 5.29 -17.65
N LEU A 115 -16.90 5.28 -18.77
CA LEU A 115 -18.29 4.82 -18.85
C LEU A 115 -18.32 3.29 -18.78
N GLN A 116 -19.08 2.77 -17.83
CA GLN A 116 -19.21 1.33 -17.62
C GLN A 116 -20.43 0.78 -18.39
N PRO A 117 -20.48 -0.54 -18.69
CA PRO A 117 -21.58 -1.14 -19.44
C PRO A 117 -22.96 -0.94 -18.80
N ASN A 118 -23.04 -0.80 -17.49
CA ASN A 118 -24.26 -0.53 -16.73
C ASN A 118 -24.67 0.97 -16.69
N GLY A 119 -23.96 1.84 -17.43
CA GLY A 119 -24.21 3.28 -17.50
C GLY A 119 -23.60 4.09 -16.35
N LEU A 120 -22.95 3.46 -15.38
CA LEU A 120 -22.23 4.16 -14.31
C LEU A 120 -20.92 4.77 -14.83
N ARG A 121 -20.44 5.78 -14.13
CA ARG A 121 -19.14 6.41 -14.41
C ARG A 121 -18.15 6.04 -13.30
N LYS A 122 -16.99 5.54 -13.69
CA LYS A 122 -15.85 5.29 -12.84
C LYS A 122 -14.77 6.32 -13.19
N PHE A 123 -14.23 7.00 -12.18
CA PHE A 123 -13.23 8.05 -12.39
C PHE A 123 -11.84 7.53 -12.08
N PHE A 124 -10.88 7.79 -12.94
CA PHE A 124 -9.49 7.44 -12.69
C PHE A 124 -8.86 8.39 -11.67
N PHE A 125 -8.20 7.83 -10.67
CA PHE A 125 -7.39 8.58 -9.73
C PHE A 125 -5.94 8.09 -9.81
N PHE A 126 -5.11 8.90 -10.45
CA PHE A 126 -3.68 8.62 -10.55
C PHE A 126 -2.91 9.36 -9.45
N PRO A 127 -2.33 8.64 -8.46
CA PRO A 127 -1.30 9.23 -7.61
C PRO A 127 -0.10 9.66 -8.45
N GLY A 128 0.53 10.77 -8.07
CA GLY A 128 1.64 11.31 -8.86
C GLY A 128 2.35 12.47 -8.16
N PHE A 129 3.29 13.06 -8.86
CA PHE A 129 4.24 14.02 -8.31
C PHE A 129 3.97 15.47 -8.72
N THR A 130 2.95 15.70 -9.55
CA THR A 130 2.63 17.01 -10.08
C THR A 130 1.26 17.50 -9.60
N PRO A 131 0.98 18.82 -9.70
CA PRO A 131 -0.34 19.37 -9.35
C PRO A 131 -1.49 18.85 -10.22
N ALA A 132 -1.20 18.29 -11.40
CA ALA A 132 -2.19 17.71 -12.32
C ALA A 132 -2.55 16.25 -11.97
N THR A 133 -1.98 15.69 -10.92
CA THR A 133 -2.23 14.33 -10.42
C THR A 133 -2.85 14.35 -9.03
N GLY A 134 -3.23 13.17 -8.51
CA GLY A 134 -3.85 13.03 -7.19
C GLY A 134 -2.91 13.20 -5.99
N GLY A 135 -1.62 13.46 -6.23
CA GLY A 135 -0.61 13.59 -5.18
C GLY A 135 -0.26 12.27 -4.51
N LEU A 136 0.29 12.35 -3.30
CA LEU A 136 0.80 11.21 -2.55
C LEU A 136 0.07 11.03 -1.22
N ILE A 137 -0.15 9.78 -0.81
CA ILE A 137 -0.58 9.48 0.56
C ILE A 137 0.55 9.88 1.51
N ARG A 138 0.23 10.73 2.48
CA ARG A 138 1.19 11.21 3.48
C ARG A 138 0.54 11.21 4.86
N GLU A 139 1.15 10.52 5.81
CA GLU A 139 0.82 10.61 7.23
C GLU A 139 1.24 11.98 7.79
N PRO A 140 0.54 12.55 8.78
CA PRO A 140 0.81 13.90 9.27
C PRO A 140 2.24 14.09 9.81
N ASP A 141 2.77 13.03 10.44
CA ASP A 141 4.07 13.00 11.11
C ASP A 141 5.20 12.43 10.23
N LEU A 142 4.89 12.00 8.99
CA LEU A 142 5.86 11.29 8.14
C LEU A 142 7.16 12.07 7.93
N LEU A 143 7.07 13.36 7.61
CA LEU A 143 8.26 14.18 7.36
C LEU A 143 9.06 14.39 8.64
N THR A 144 8.41 14.68 9.75
CA THR A 144 9.05 14.86 11.05
C THR A 144 9.78 13.60 11.49
N ARG A 145 9.15 12.43 11.33
CA ARG A 145 9.77 11.13 11.65
C ARG A 145 10.94 10.82 10.74
N ARG A 146 10.80 11.07 9.44
CA ARG A 146 11.89 10.91 8.48
C ARG A 146 13.08 11.78 8.86
N ASP A 147 12.85 13.05 9.12
CA ASP A 147 13.91 14.01 9.41
C ASP A 147 14.62 13.65 10.73
N ALA A 148 13.87 13.25 11.76
CA ALA A 148 14.42 12.76 13.01
C ALA A 148 15.29 11.51 12.81
N PHE A 149 14.81 10.53 12.02
CA PHE A 149 15.55 9.32 11.70
C PHE A 149 16.83 9.61 10.92
N GLN A 150 16.77 10.55 9.98
CA GLN A 150 17.94 10.92 9.17
C GLN A 150 18.96 11.76 9.95
N ALA A 151 18.52 12.52 10.94
CA ALA A 151 19.38 13.34 11.77
C ALA A 151 20.11 12.51 12.86
N ASP A 152 19.61 11.34 13.20
CA ASP A 152 20.22 10.46 14.19
C ASP A 152 21.15 9.42 13.51
N PRO A 153 22.48 9.56 13.62
CA PRO A 153 23.42 8.60 13.02
C PRO A 153 23.23 7.17 13.53
N GLN A 154 22.70 7.00 14.75
CA GLN A 154 22.52 5.71 15.39
C GLN A 154 21.20 5.04 15.00
N ALA A 155 20.18 5.80 14.59
CA ALA A 155 18.84 5.28 14.31
C ALA A 155 18.84 4.15 13.27
N ARG A 156 19.65 4.27 12.21
CA ARG A 156 19.78 3.24 11.17
C ARG A 156 20.40 1.95 11.72
N LEU A 157 21.43 2.07 12.55
CA LEU A 157 22.10 0.89 13.14
C LEU A 157 21.17 0.20 14.14
N THR A 158 20.45 0.97 14.94
CA THR A 158 19.43 0.44 15.85
C THR A 158 18.35 -0.34 15.09
N LEU A 159 17.81 0.23 14.02
CA LEU A 159 16.82 -0.45 13.18
C LEU A 159 17.38 -1.76 12.59
N LEU A 160 18.60 -1.75 12.09
CA LEU A 160 19.24 -2.95 11.54
C LEU A 160 19.46 -4.03 12.61
N ALA A 161 19.83 -3.62 13.84
CA ALA A 161 19.93 -4.55 14.97
C ALA A 161 18.58 -5.18 15.33
N GLU A 162 17.51 -4.39 15.36
CA GLU A 162 16.12 -4.87 15.57
C GLU A 162 15.67 -5.84 14.48
N LEU A 163 16.17 -5.67 13.25
CA LEU A 163 15.93 -6.58 12.12
C LEU A 163 16.84 -7.84 12.16
N GLY A 164 17.70 -7.97 13.17
CA GLY A 164 18.52 -9.17 13.38
C GLY A 164 19.89 -9.12 12.70
N VAL A 165 20.35 -7.95 12.23
CA VAL A 165 21.71 -7.82 11.68
C VAL A 165 22.73 -8.01 12.80
N GLN A 166 23.71 -8.89 12.56
CA GLN A 166 24.73 -9.23 13.53
C GLN A 166 25.64 -8.05 13.89
N PRO A 167 26.16 -7.97 15.13
CA PRO A 167 26.97 -6.84 15.61
C PRO A 167 28.17 -6.52 14.73
N GLU A 168 28.86 -7.53 14.21
CA GLU A 168 30.03 -7.38 13.37
C GLU A 168 29.74 -6.58 12.08
N TRP A 169 28.56 -6.79 11.50
CA TRP A 169 28.13 -6.03 10.33
C TRP A 169 27.74 -4.60 10.70
N LEU A 170 27.11 -4.39 11.87
CA LEU A 170 26.77 -3.04 12.36
C LEU A 170 28.03 -2.19 12.59
N GLU A 171 29.07 -2.78 13.19
CA GLU A 171 30.37 -2.13 13.39
C GLU A 171 31.01 -1.75 12.05
N ARG A 172 31.04 -2.68 11.09
CA ARG A 172 31.58 -2.45 9.75
C ARG A 172 30.82 -1.38 8.97
N LEU A 173 29.49 -1.38 9.07
CA LEU A 173 28.65 -0.33 8.46
C LEU A 173 28.91 1.04 9.10
N ALA A 174 29.02 1.10 10.42
CA ALA A 174 29.33 2.32 11.16
C ALA A 174 30.71 2.89 10.81
N ALA A 175 31.71 2.02 10.66
CA ALA A 175 33.08 2.38 10.25
C ALA A 175 33.22 2.70 8.74
N GLY A 176 32.13 2.54 7.96
CA GLY A 176 32.19 2.72 6.50
C GLY A 176 32.91 1.59 5.75
N GLY A 177 33.23 0.50 6.43
CA GLY A 177 33.93 -0.68 5.86
C GLY A 177 33.01 -1.62 5.08
N ALA A 178 31.70 -1.43 5.16
CA ALA A 178 30.72 -2.20 4.38
C ALA A 178 29.68 -1.30 3.72
N ALA A 179 29.06 -1.77 2.66
CA ALA A 179 27.90 -1.15 2.03
C ALA A 179 26.61 -1.87 2.47
N LEU A 180 25.54 -1.11 2.71
CA LEU A 180 24.20 -1.66 2.90
C LEU A 180 23.48 -1.65 1.55
N VAL A 181 23.04 -2.82 1.09
CA VAL A 181 22.28 -3.00 -0.14
C VAL A 181 20.89 -3.49 0.22
N TYR A 182 19.88 -2.64 0.03
CA TYR A 182 18.48 -3.01 0.20
C TYR A 182 17.91 -3.53 -1.11
N VAL A 183 17.45 -4.77 -1.11
CA VAL A 183 16.86 -5.41 -2.29
C VAL A 183 15.36 -5.58 -2.10
N PHE A 184 14.58 -4.94 -2.96
CA PHE A 184 13.14 -5.11 -3.05
C PHE A 184 12.81 -5.78 -4.38
N CYS A 185 12.43 -7.05 -4.35
CA CYS A 185 12.23 -7.82 -5.57
C CYS A 185 11.18 -8.92 -5.38
N TYR A 186 10.71 -9.47 -6.49
CA TYR A 186 9.89 -10.68 -6.49
C TYR A 186 10.74 -11.95 -6.29
N PRO A 187 10.15 -13.08 -5.85
CA PRO A 187 10.88 -14.33 -5.59
C PRO A 187 11.68 -14.88 -6.80
N GLN A 188 11.25 -14.57 -8.01
CA GLN A 188 11.90 -14.99 -9.26
C GLN A 188 13.03 -14.06 -9.71
N ALA A 189 13.34 -13.01 -8.98
CA ALA A 189 14.43 -12.11 -9.33
C ALA A 189 15.78 -12.84 -9.32
N PRO A 190 16.72 -12.47 -10.20
CA PRO A 190 18.02 -13.14 -10.32
C PRO A 190 18.99 -12.75 -9.19
N LEU A 191 18.57 -12.99 -7.93
CA LEU A 191 19.38 -12.68 -6.74
C LEU A 191 20.77 -13.31 -6.76
N PRO A 192 20.97 -14.57 -7.22
CA PRO A 192 22.33 -15.14 -7.29
C PRO A 192 23.29 -14.31 -8.13
N ALA A 193 22.83 -13.80 -9.28
CA ALA A 193 23.65 -12.96 -10.15
C ALA A 193 23.99 -11.61 -9.51
N LEU A 194 23.06 -11.02 -8.75
CA LEU A 194 23.32 -9.81 -7.98
C LEU A 194 24.37 -10.06 -6.89
N LEU A 195 24.23 -11.13 -6.11
CA LEU A 195 25.16 -11.48 -5.04
C LEU A 195 26.56 -11.77 -5.60
N GLU A 196 26.67 -12.46 -6.72
CA GLU A 196 27.94 -12.69 -7.42
C GLU A 196 28.58 -11.38 -7.89
N ALA A 197 27.78 -10.46 -8.44
CA ALA A 197 28.27 -9.14 -8.86
C ALA A 197 28.77 -8.30 -7.67
N LEU A 198 28.07 -8.34 -6.53
CA LEU A 198 28.49 -7.66 -5.29
C LEU A 198 29.76 -8.28 -4.72
N GLY A 199 29.90 -9.61 -4.75
CA GLY A 199 31.10 -10.32 -4.27
C GLY A 199 32.38 -10.08 -5.08
N ARG A 200 32.26 -9.48 -6.27
CA ARG A 200 33.41 -9.06 -7.11
C ARG A 200 33.91 -7.67 -6.79
N GLN A 201 33.27 -6.95 -5.89
CA GLN A 201 33.62 -5.59 -5.52
C GLN A 201 34.66 -5.60 -4.38
N ASP A 202 35.53 -4.60 -4.35
CA ASP A 202 36.55 -4.44 -3.30
C ASP A 202 35.98 -4.07 -1.92
N ARG A 203 34.67 -3.87 -1.85
CA ARG A 203 33.96 -3.49 -0.63
C ARG A 203 32.94 -4.55 -0.26
N ASP A 204 32.96 -4.98 0.99
CA ASP A 204 31.95 -5.90 1.50
C ASP A 204 30.56 -5.29 1.46
N ALA A 205 29.57 -6.11 1.19
CA ALA A 205 28.17 -5.71 1.13
C ALA A 205 27.31 -6.57 2.06
N LEU A 206 26.48 -5.92 2.86
CA LEU A 206 25.33 -6.53 3.55
C LEU A 206 24.11 -6.37 2.64
N VAL A 207 23.48 -7.49 2.28
CA VAL A 207 22.30 -7.55 1.40
C VAL A 207 21.07 -7.98 2.18
#